data_6a2516729b358d6a3256f1a3948de022
#
_entry.id   6a2516729b358d6a3256f1a3948de022
#
_cell.length_a   1.000
_cell.length_b   1.000
_cell.length_c   1.000
_cell.angle_alpha   90.00
_cell.angle_beta   90.00
_cell.angle_gamma   90.00
#
_symmetry.space_group_name_H-M   'P 1'
#
loop_
_entity.id
_entity.type
_entity.pdbx_description
1 polymer ?
#
loop_
_entity_poly.entity_id
_entity_poly.type
_entity_poly.pdbx_seq_one_letter_code
_entity_poly.pdbx_strand_id
1 'polypeptide(L)'
;MKPKVIRISTVPLSLHLLLQGQLKMLAETYEVLAVSSSGEELHKVAEREGVRTCAIPMERHIAPLKDLIALIRLIILFRKEKPQIVHSLTPKAGLLAMMAARICRVPIRIHTFTGLVFPSTTGWKQQLLIATDKLTCACATYLNPEGKGVRRDLERFHITSRALHLIGNGNINGIDLAYFDRTPEVMRQAEIYRRNPCFTFCFVGRLVRDKGINELVSAFVRLQQEFTNCRLCLVGDFEAELDPVTPETAEHIHKHPAIKFMGWQEDIRPFLAAADAFVFPSYREGFPNVILQ
;
A
#
# COMPACT_ATOMS: atom_id res chain seq x y z
N MET A 1 -27.38 -1.97 -19.69
CA MET A 1 -25.96 -2.38 -19.47
C MET A 1 -25.47 -1.67 -18.20
N LYS A 2 -24.74 -2.40 -17.33
CA LYS A 2 -24.08 -1.77 -16.16
C LYS A 2 -23.02 -0.78 -16.64
N PRO A 3 -22.85 0.39 -15.97
CA PRO A 3 -21.74 1.28 -16.25
C PRO A 3 -20.41 0.58 -15.96
N LYS A 4 -19.36 0.88 -16.75
CA LYS A 4 -18.07 0.23 -16.60
C LYS A 4 -17.13 1.05 -15.73
N VAL A 5 -16.52 0.40 -14.73
CA VAL A 5 -15.49 0.98 -13.88
C VAL A 5 -14.17 0.20 -14.03
N ILE A 6 -13.08 0.94 -14.22
CA ILE A 6 -11.73 0.40 -14.17
C ILE A 6 -11.06 0.83 -12.86
N ARG A 7 -10.65 -0.17 -12.07
CA ARG A 7 -9.82 0.03 -10.88
C ARG A 7 -8.37 -0.32 -11.23
N ILE A 8 -7.44 0.60 -10.94
CA ILE A 8 -6.06 0.44 -11.41
C ILE A 8 -5.03 0.75 -10.31
N SER A 9 -4.02 -0.12 -10.18
CA SER A 9 -2.83 0.07 -9.37
C SER A 9 -1.56 -0.30 -10.14
N THR A 10 -0.40 0.10 -9.64
CA THR A 10 0.90 -0.23 -10.26
C THR A 10 1.20 -1.72 -10.13
N VAL A 11 1.00 -2.30 -8.95
CA VAL A 11 1.30 -3.71 -8.66
C VAL A 11 0.05 -4.47 -8.21
N PRO A 12 -0.06 -5.77 -8.53
CA PRO A 12 -1.25 -6.57 -8.21
C PRO A 12 -1.47 -6.72 -6.70
N LEU A 13 -0.40 -6.76 -5.91
CA LEU A 13 -0.47 -6.82 -4.45
C LEU A 13 -1.27 -5.65 -3.85
N SER A 14 -1.20 -4.45 -4.45
CA SER A 14 -2.02 -3.32 -3.99
C SER A 14 -3.51 -3.53 -4.23
N LEU A 15 -3.92 -4.15 -5.34
CA LEU A 15 -5.31 -4.53 -5.56
C LEU A 15 -5.74 -5.62 -4.58
N HIS A 16 -4.86 -6.61 -4.37
CA HIS A 16 -5.12 -7.75 -3.52
C HIS A 16 -5.36 -7.36 -2.06
N LEU A 17 -4.49 -6.52 -1.50
CA LEU A 17 -4.55 -6.14 -0.09
C LEU A 17 -5.48 -4.94 0.18
N LEU A 18 -5.48 -3.92 -0.69
CA LEU A 18 -6.19 -2.68 -0.41
C LEU A 18 -7.67 -2.70 -0.86
N LEU A 19 -8.07 -3.62 -1.75
CA LEU A 19 -9.43 -3.64 -2.32
C LEU A 19 -10.18 -4.95 -2.04
N GLN A 20 -9.79 -5.68 -1.00
CA GLN A 20 -10.44 -6.93 -0.61
C GLN A 20 -11.94 -6.72 -0.35
N GLY A 21 -12.79 -7.49 -1.07
CA GLY A 21 -14.25 -7.39 -1.01
C GLY A 21 -14.84 -6.17 -1.74
N GLN A 22 -14.06 -5.09 -1.95
CA GLN A 22 -14.55 -3.86 -2.58
C GLN A 22 -14.87 -4.03 -4.06
N LEU A 23 -14.05 -4.81 -4.80
CA LEU A 23 -14.29 -5.04 -6.22
C LEU A 23 -15.54 -5.90 -6.44
N LYS A 24 -15.75 -6.91 -5.59
CA LYS A 24 -16.96 -7.74 -5.58
C LYS A 24 -18.21 -6.90 -5.30
N MET A 25 -18.17 -6.04 -4.28
CA MET A 25 -19.27 -5.11 -3.97
C MET A 25 -19.56 -4.17 -5.16
N LEU A 26 -18.53 -3.61 -5.79
CA LEU A 26 -18.72 -2.76 -6.97
C LEU A 26 -19.32 -3.54 -8.14
N ALA A 27 -19.03 -4.82 -8.29
CA ALA A 27 -19.55 -5.64 -9.37
C ALA A 27 -21.07 -5.90 -9.28
N GLU A 28 -21.69 -5.64 -8.14
CA GLU A 28 -23.15 -5.66 -8.01
C GLU A 28 -23.79 -4.59 -8.89
N THR A 29 -23.17 -3.41 -9.00
CA THR A 29 -23.72 -2.24 -9.71
C THR A 29 -23.01 -1.96 -11.03
N TYR A 30 -21.71 -2.23 -11.12
CA TYR A 30 -20.85 -1.90 -12.25
C TYR A 30 -20.29 -3.13 -12.96
N GLU A 31 -19.91 -2.97 -14.23
CA GLU A 31 -18.98 -3.88 -14.89
C GLU A 31 -17.55 -3.50 -14.47
N VAL A 32 -16.93 -4.32 -13.60
CA VAL A 32 -15.62 -4.02 -13.00
C VAL A 32 -14.49 -4.67 -13.81
N LEU A 33 -13.46 -3.89 -14.11
CA LEU A 33 -12.18 -4.35 -14.64
C LEU A 33 -11.05 -3.89 -13.71
N ALA A 34 -10.31 -4.83 -13.13
CA ALA A 34 -9.12 -4.55 -12.33
C ALA A 34 -7.86 -4.61 -13.18
N VAL A 35 -7.00 -3.57 -13.09
CA VAL A 35 -5.81 -3.43 -13.92
C VAL A 35 -4.57 -3.21 -13.05
N SER A 36 -3.51 -3.98 -13.29
CA SER A 36 -2.18 -3.78 -12.69
C SER A 36 -1.10 -4.43 -13.54
N SER A 37 0.14 -4.44 -13.07
CA SER A 37 1.17 -5.34 -13.64
C SER A 37 0.75 -6.80 -13.48
N SER A 38 1.39 -7.70 -14.23
CA SER A 38 1.20 -9.15 -14.09
C SER A 38 1.74 -9.66 -12.74
N GLY A 39 1.17 -10.74 -12.24
CA GLY A 39 1.59 -11.42 -11.02
C GLY A 39 0.51 -12.39 -10.54
N GLU A 40 0.87 -13.31 -9.67
CA GLU A 40 -0.03 -14.31 -9.09
C GLU A 40 -1.20 -13.65 -8.33
N GLU A 41 -0.92 -12.55 -7.62
CA GLU A 41 -1.94 -11.81 -6.86
C GLU A 41 -3.05 -11.24 -7.77
N LEU A 42 -2.76 -10.98 -9.07
CA LEU A 42 -3.79 -10.54 -10.00
C LEU A 42 -4.79 -11.65 -10.31
N HIS A 43 -4.33 -12.89 -10.38
CA HIS A 43 -5.20 -14.06 -10.51
C HIS A 43 -6.02 -14.28 -9.23
N LYS A 44 -5.39 -14.20 -8.05
CA LYS A 44 -6.09 -14.26 -6.76
C LYS A 44 -7.18 -13.19 -6.63
N VAL A 45 -6.95 -11.98 -7.14
CA VAL A 45 -7.96 -10.93 -7.21
C VAL A 45 -9.12 -11.32 -8.11
N ALA A 46 -8.84 -11.86 -9.31
CA ALA A 46 -9.89 -12.29 -10.24
C ALA A 46 -10.80 -13.36 -9.61
N GLU A 47 -10.20 -14.38 -8.99
CA GLU A 47 -10.92 -15.49 -8.36
C GLU A 47 -11.71 -15.04 -7.13
N ARG A 48 -11.06 -14.32 -6.21
CA ARG A 48 -11.68 -13.87 -4.95
C ARG A 48 -12.83 -12.89 -5.17
N GLU A 49 -12.63 -11.92 -6.07
CA GLU A 49 -13.58 -10.84 -6.29
C GLU A 49 -14.61 -11.15 -7.38
N GLY A 50 -14.38 -12.19 -8.21
CA GLY A 50 -15.25 -12.54 -9.33
C GLY A 50 -15.32 -11.47 -10.42
N VAL A 51 -14.21 -10.72 -10.64
CA VAL A 51 -14.14 -9.64 -11.61
C VAL A 51 -13.12 -9.91 -12.71
N ARG A 52 -13.29 -9.25 -13.86
CA ARG A 52 -12.31 -9.30 -14.93
C ARG A 52 -11.02 -8.59 -14.53
N THR A 53 -9.88 -9.15 -14.93
CA THR A 53 -8.56 -8.54 -14.72
C THR A 53 -7.83 -8.32 -16.06
N CYS A 54 -6.92 -7.36 -16.07
CA CYS A 54 -6.06 -7.09 -17.24
C CYS A 54 -4.67 -6.69 -16.77
N ALA A 55 -3.65 -7.36 -17.30
CA ALA A 55 -2.26 -7.04 -16.99
C ALA A 55 -1.72 -5.97 -17.94
N ILE A 56 -1.26 -4.84 -17.38
CA ILE A 56 -0.48 -3.83 -18.08
C ILE A 56 0.80 -3.59 -17.27
N PRO A 57 1.98 -3.94 -17.80
CA PRO A 57 3.24 -3.74 -17.11
C PRO A 57 3.49 -2.27 -16.75
N MET A 58 3.68 -2.02 -15.46
CA MET A 58 4.03 -0.70 -14.90
C MET A 58 5.15 -0.90 -13.87
N GLU A 59 6.26 -0.22 -14.08
CA GLU A 59 7.40 -0.29 -13.16
C GLU A 59 7.15 0.59 -11.92
N ARG A 60 7.66 0.19 -10.76
CA ARG A 60 7.57 1.00 -9.54
C ARG A 60 8.56 2.15 -9.51
N HIS A 61 9.72 1.97 -10.14
CA HIS A 61 10.74 3.02 -10.30
C HIS A 61 10.49 3.90 -11.53
N ILE A 62 11.20 5.01 -11.63
CA ILE A 62 11.11 5.92 -12.77
C ILE A 62 11.70 5.24 -14.00
N ALA A 63 10.89 5.00 -15.03
CA ALA A 63 11.27 4.31 -16.27
C ALA A 63 10.55 4.93 -17.48
N PRO A 64 11.01 6.09 -18.00
CA PRO A 64 10.24 6.91 -18.93
C PRO A 64 9.76 6.18 -20.19
N LEU A 65 10.62 5.34 -20.81
CA LEU A 65 10.25 4.58 -22.00
C LEU A 65 9.17 3.50 -21.69
N LYS A 66 9.34 2.77 -20.59
CA LYS A 66 8.35 1.78 -20.16
C LYS A 66 7.05 2.46 -19.72
N ASP A 67 7.14 3.62 -19.10
CA ASP A 67 6.00 4.43 -18.69
C ASP A 67 5.21 4.94 -19.89
N LEU A 68 5.89 5.35 -20.98
CA LEU A 68 5.25 5.73 -22.24
C LEU A 68 4.52 4.53 -22.89
N ILE A 69 5.15 3.36 -22.89
CA ILE A 69 4.52 2.13 -23.42
C ILE A 69 3.28 1.78 -22.58
N ALA A 70 3.36 1.86 -21.25
CA ALA A 70 2.23 1.62 -20.36
C ALA A 70 1.10 2.63 -20.61
N LEU A 71 1.42 3.91 -20.79
CA LEU A 71 0.45 4.95 -21.14
C LEU A 71 -0.29 4.62 -22.46
N ILE A 72 0.44 4.23 -23.50
CA ILE A 72 -0.16 3.84 -24.80
C ILE A 72 -1.09 2.63 -24.63
N ARG A 73 -0.66 1.60 -23.87
CA ARG A 73 -1.49 0.42 -23.60
C ARG A 73 -2.75 0.78 -22.83
N LEU A 74 -2.68 1.70 -21.87
CA LEU A 74 -3.85 2.21 -21.15
C LEU A 74 -4.79 2.97 -22.07
N ILE A 75 -4.28 3.80 -22.98
CA ILE A 75 -5.10 4.51 -23.98
C ILE A 75 -5.84 3.50 -24.88
N ILE A 76 -5.15 2.47 -25.37
CA ILE A 76 -5.76 1.41 -26.19
C ILE A 76 -6.84 0.68 -25.39
N LEU A 77 -6.54 0.29 -24.16
CA LEU A 77 -7.50 -0.38 -23.26
C LEU A 77 -8.74 0.49 -23.03
N PHE A 78 -8.56 1.77 -22.68
CA PHE A 78 -9.71 2.67 -22.40
C PHE A 78 -10.54 2.97 -23.64
N ARG A 79 -9.94 3.05 -24.83
CA ARG A 79 -10.68 3.17 -26.09
C ARG A 79 -11.48 1.91 -26.42
N LYS A 80 -10.95 0.72 -26.11
CA LYS A 80 -11.64 -0.57 -26.29
C LYS A 80 -12.76 -0.76 -25.29
N GLU A 81 -12.47 -0.56 -24.01
CA GLU A 81 -13.39 -0.84 -22.90
C GLU A 81 -14.45 0.27 -22.71
N LYS A 82 -14.17 1.52 -23.13
CA LYS A 82 -15.04 2.69 -23.02
C LYS A 82 -15.61 2.88 -21.59
N PRO A 83 -14.75 2.93 -20.55
CA PRO A 83 -15.22 3.04 -19.18
C PRO A 83 -15.88 4.39 -18.93
N GLN A 84 -16.88 4.41 -18.06
CA GLN A 84 -17.48 5.63 -17.49
C GLN A 84 -16.66 6.15 -16.32
N ILE A 85 -15.98 5.24 -15.60
CA ILE A 85 -15.20 5.58 -14.42
C ILE A 85 -13.82 4.91 -14.52
N VAL A 86 -12.77 5.69 -14.29
CA VAL A 86 -11.42 5.18 -14.03
C VAL A 86 -11.00 5.64 -12.64
N HIS A 87 -10.69 4.70 -11.77
CA HIS A 87 -10.25 4.98 -10.41
C HIS A 87 -8.88 4.37 -10.15
N SER A 88 -7.87 5.21 -10.04
CA SER A 88 -6.49 4.83 -9.79
C SER A 88 -6.11 4.95 -8.32
N LEU A 89 -5.19 4.06 -7.92
CA LEU A 89 -4.50 4.03 -6.64
C LEU A 89 -3.01 4.17 -6.93
N THR A 90 -2.15 4.35 -6.00
CA THR A 90 -0.69 4.37 -6.16
C THR A 90 -0.18 5.46 -7.14
N PRO A 91 0.97 6.09 -6.86
CA PRO A 91 1.42 7.29 -7.58
C PRO A 91 1.59 7.07 -9.09
N LYS A 92 2.29 6.01 -9.51
CA LYS A 92 2.55 5.77 -10.94
C LYS A 92 1.29 5.41 -11.72
N ALA A 93 0.46 4.49 -11.19
CA ALA A 93 -0.83 4.19 -11.82
C ALA A 93 -1.73 5.42 -11.86
N GLY A 94 -1.65 6.29 -10.85
CA GLY A 94 -2.32 7.59 -10.81
C GLY A 94 -1.96 8.45 -12.00
N LEU A 95 -0.68 8.71 -12.20
CA LEU A 95 -0.18 9.52 -13.30
C LEU A 95 -0.63 8.97 -14.66
N LEU A 96 -0.29 7.71 -14.94
CA LEU A 96 -0.51 7.11 -16.26
C LEU A 96 -2.01 6.92 -16.56
N ALA A 97 -2.79 6.44 -15.59
CA ALA A 97 -4.21 6.22 -15.78
C ALA A 97 -5.01 7.53 -15.91
N MET A 98 -4.69 8.55 -15.10
CA MET A 98 -5.39 9.84 -15.20
C MET A 98 -5.08 10.55 -16.51
N MET A 99 -3.82 10.49 -17.00
CA MET A 99 -3.44 11.00 -18.32
C MET A 99 -4.18 10.25 -19.43
N ALA A 100 -4.15 8.91 -19.45
CA ALA A 100 -4.83 8.07 -20.44
C ALA A 100 -6.34 8.33 -20.44
N ALA A 101 -6.97 8.40 -19.25
CA ALA A 101 -8.38 8.63 -19.10
C ALA A 101 -8.80 10.05 -19.57
N ARG A 102 -7.95 11.07 -19.34
CA ARG A 102 -8.17 12.43 -19.88
C ARG A 102 -8.09 12.45 -21.40
N ILE A 103 -7.09 11.80 -21.99
CA ILE A 103 -6.93 11.67 -23.45
C ILE A 103 -8.13 10.95 -24.06
N CYS A 104 -8.61 9.88 -23.42
CA CYS A 104 -9.79 9.12 -23.87
C CYS A 104 -11.13 9.78 -23.50
N ARG A 105 -11.13 10.96 -22.86
CA ARG A 105 -12.32 11.69 -22.43
C ARG A 105 -13.24 10.88 -21.51
N VAL A 106 -12.67 10.02 -20.66
CA VAL A 106 -13.42 9.30 -19.64
C VAL A 106 -14.09 10.33 -18.71
N PRO A 107 -15.42 10.27 -18.49
CA PRO A 107 -16.11 11.34 -17.78
C PRO A 107 -15.72 11.44 -16.30
N ILE A 108 -15.58 10.31 -15.60
CA ILE A 108 -15.24 10.27 -14.17
C ILE A 108 -13.86 9.67 -13.99
N ARG A 109 -12.92 10.49 -13.49
CA ARG A 109 -11.50 10.14 -13.30
C ARG A 109 -11.13 10.40 -11.86
N ILE A 110 -11.06 9.34 -11.08
CA ILE A 110 -10.81 9.39 -9.63
C ILE A 110 -9.37 8.96 -9.35
N HIS A 111 -8.67 9.73 -8.53
CA HIS A 111 -7.39 9.31 -7.98
C HIS A 111 -7.44 9.31 -6.46
N THR A 112 -7.09 8.17 -5.84
CA THR A 112 -6.91 8.07 -4.39
C THR A 112 -5.41 8.07 -4.08
N PHE A 113 -4.98 9.05 -3.28
CA PHE A 113 -3.62 9.13 -2.76
C PHE A 113 -3.49 8.21 -1.54
N THR A 114 -2.91 7.03 -1.73
CA THR A 114 -2.67 6.02 -0.68
C THR A 114 -1.37 6.26 0.09
N GLY A 115 -0.80 7.41 -0.05
CA GLY A 115 0.47 7.88 0.53
C GLY A 115 1.23 8.72 -0.48
N LEU A 116 2.11 9.59 0.02
CA LEU A 116 2.89 10.50 -0.81
C LEU A 116 4.37 10.13 -0.70
N VAL A 117 5.08 10.11 -1.83
CA VAL A 117 6.52 9.77 -1.85
C VAL A 117 7.40 11.00 -1.68
N PHE A 118 6.97 12.15 -2.19
CA PHE A 118 7.78 13.36 -2.21
C PHE A 118 8.10 13.96 -0.83
N PRO A 119 7.29 13.80 0.25
CA PRO A 119 7.65 14.38 1.55
C PRO A 119 8.93 13.80 2.16
N SER A 120 9.25 12.53 1.87
CA SER A 120 10.47 11.85 2.33
C SER A 120 11.64 11.93 1.34
N THR A 121 11.51 12.69 0.26
CA THR A 121 12.56 12.88 -0.74
C THR A 121 13.06 14.33 -0.77
N THR A 122 14.26 14.55 -1.32
CA THR A 122 14.87 15.87 -1.44
C THR A 122 15.40 16.15 -2.85
N GLY A 123 15.72 17.41 -3.13
CA GLY A 123 16.34 17.82 -4.37
C GLY A 123 15.47 17.68 -5.62
N TRP A 124 16.10 17.42 -6.77
CA TRP A 124 15.41 17.32 -8.06
C TRP A 124 14.36 16.18 -8.12
N LYS A 125 14.62 15.08 -7.40
CA LYS A 125 13.70 13.95 -7.31
C LYS A 125 12.38 14.35 -6.65
N GLN A 126 12.44 15.15 -5.59
CA GLN A 126 11.24 15.69 -4.94
C GLN A 126 10.44 16.59 -5.89
N GLN A 127 11.12 17.49 -6.62
CA GLN A 127 10.46 18.37 -7.58
C GLN A 127 9.79 17.60 -8.72
N LEU A 128 10.43 16.53 -9.21
CA LEU A 128 9.84 15.65 -10.22
C LEU A 128 8.58 14.97 -9.68
N LEU A 129 8.61 14.41 -8.48
CA LEU A 129 7.47 13.76 -7.87
C LEU A 129 6.31 14.75 -7.62
N ILE A 130 6.61 15.96 -7.16
CA ILE A 130 5.62 17.04 -7.03
C ILE A 130 5.00 17.36 -8.39
N ALA A 131 5.80 17.49 -9.45
CA ALA A 131 5.30 17.77 -10.80
C ALA A 131 4.38 16.64 -11.31
N THR A 132 4.73 15.39 -11.07
CA THR A 132 3.90 14.23 -11.47
C THR A 132 2.58 14.18 -10.71
N ASP A 133 2.57 14.50 -9.41
CA ASP A 133 1.34 14.55 -8.62
C ASP A 133 0.46 15.74 -9.02
N LYS A 134 1.04 16.90 -9.32
CA LYS A 134 0.30 18.04 -9.91
C LYS A 134 -0.35 17.68 -11.25
N LEU A 135 0.36 16.96 -12.11
CA LEU A 135 -0.19 16.50 -13.39
C LEU A 135 -1.31 15.48 -13.19
N THR A 136 -1.15 14.56 -12.24
CA THR A 136 -2.21 13.61 -11.85
C THR A 136 -3.47 14.35 -11.41
N CYS A 137 -3.32 15.34 -10.52
CA CYS A 137 -4.43 16.19 -10.07
C CYS A 137 -5.10 16.93 -11.22
N ALA A 138 -4.31 17.51 -12.15
CA ALA A 138 -4.84 18.23 -13.31
C ALA A 138 -5.65 17.34 -14.26
N CYS A 139 -5.32 16.06 -14.33
CA CYS A 139 -6.00 15.08 -15.19
C CYS A 139 -7.22 14.44 -14.51
N ALA A 140 -7.27 14.33 -13.21
CA ALA A 140 -8.38 13.74 -12.46
C ALA A 140 -9.62 14.66 -12.43
N THR A 141 -10.80 14.12 -12.13
CA THR A 141 -12.02 14.88 -11.83
C THR A 141 -12.31 14.90 -10.34
N TYR A 142 -11.95 13.82 -9.62
CA TYR A 142 -12.08 13.69 -8.17
C TYR A 142 -10.76 13.27 -7.57
N LEU A 143 -10.42 13.86 -6.42
CA LEU A 143 -9.17 13.64 -5.70
C LEU A 143 -9.48 13.21 -4.27
N ASN A 144 -9.10 12.00 -3.91
CA ASN A 144 -9.34 11.43 -2.59
C ASN A 144 -8.00 11.23 -1.86
N PRO A 145 -7.65 12.04 -0.87
CA PRO A 145 -6.60 11.68 0.07
C PRO A 145 -7.09 10.54 0.97
N GLU A 146 -6.28 9.51 1.18
CA GLU A 146 -6.63 8.38 2.04
C GLU A 146 -6.73 8.74 3.53
N GLY A 147 -6.11 9.84 3.95
CA GLY A 147 -6.14 10.30 5.34
C GLY A 147 -5.92 11.79 5.49
N LYS A 148 -6.15 12.29 6.73
CA LYS A 148 -5.95 13.70 7.08
C LYS A 148 -4.50 14.15 6.90
N GLY A 149 -3.52 13.26 7.14
CA GLY A 149 -2.09 13.51 6.93
C GLY A 149 -1.79 13.78 5.46
N VAL A 150 -2.23 12.87 4.58
CA VAL A 150 -2.07 13.01 3.12
C VAL A 150 -2.72 14.29 2.61
N ARG A 151 -3.93 14.60 3.08
CA ARG A 151 -4.62 15.85 2.73
C ARG A 151 -3.78 17.09 3.12
N ARG A 152 -3.28 17.12 4.36
CA ARG A 152 -2.44 18.21 4.87
C ARG A 152 -1.17 18.41 4.03
N ASP A 153 -0.51 17.32 3.64
CA ASP A 153 0.69 17.40 2.82
C ASP A 153 0.39 17.88 1.41
N LEU A 154 -0.70 17.42 0.78
CA LEU A 154 -1.14 17.92 -0.54
C LEU A 154 -1.41 19.43 -0.49
N GLU A 155 -2.04 19.93 0.57
CA GLU A 155 -2.31 21.35 0.80
C GLU A 155 -1.00 22.13 1.08
N ARG A 156 -0.15 21.64 1.99
CA ARG A 156 1.13 22.26 2.40
C ARG A 156 2.09 22.44 1.22
N PHE A 157 2.18 21.46 0.35
CA PHE A 157 3.07 21.50 -0.82
C PHE A 157 2.40 22.10 -2.07
N HIS A 158 1.20 22.64 -1.93
CA HIS A 158 0.46 23.26 -3.03
C HIS A 158 0.37 22.36 -4.27
N ILE A 159 0.03 21.08 -4.06
CA ILE A 159 -0.07 20.10 -5.15
C ILE A 159 -1.28 20.42 -6.02
N THR A 160 -2.37 20.86 -5.40
CA THR A 160 -3.58 21.20 -6.13
C THR A 160 -4.37 22.29 -5.37
N SER A 161 -5.09 23.14 -6.12
CA SER A 161 -6.10 24.05 -5.58
C SER A 161 -7.52 23.48 -5.65
N ARG A 162 -7.67 22.26 -6.16
CA ARG A 162 -8.96 21.61 -6.32
C ARG A 162 -9.41 20.98 -5.01
N ALA A 163 -10.72 20.80 -4.86
CA ALA A 163 -11.30 20.16 -3.68
C ALA A 163 -10.73 18.75 -3.47
N LEU A 164 -10.31 18.46 -2.24
CA LEU A 164 -9.85 17.16 -1.79
C LEU A 164 -10.98 16.52 -0.96
N HIS A 165 -11.44 15.37 -1.42
CA HIS A 165 -12.59 14.67 -0.83
C HIS A 165 -12.11 13.54 0.07
N LEU A 166 -12.06 13.77 1.38
CA LEU A 166 -11.79 12.73 2.37
C LEU A 166 -13.10 11.94 2.62
N ILE A 167 -13.09 10.64 2.35
CA ILE A 167 -14.26 9.77 2.57
C ILE A 167 -14.22 9.28 4.02
N GLY A 168 -15.27 9.59 4.79
CA GLY A 168 -15.34 9.24 6.20
C GLY A 168 -14.18 9.83 6.99
N ASN A 169 -13.51 8.99 7.76
CA ASN A 169 -12.30 9.36 8.53
C ASN A 169 -11.00 9.09 7.77
N GLY A 170 -11.08 8.66 6.54
CA GLY A 170 -9.97 8.15 5.74
C GLY A 170 -10.04 6.63 5.61
N ASN A 171 -8.93 6.03 5.16
CA ASN A 171 -8.81 4.63 4.78
C ASN A 171 -9.49 4.32 3.44
N ILE A 172 -8.87 3.41 2.68
CA ILE A 172 -9.33 3.08 1.32
C ILE A 172 -10.45 2.03 1.32
N ASN A 173 -10.48 1.15 2.32
CA ASN A 173 -11.38 -0.01 2.34
C ASN A 173 -11.90 -0.40 3.74
N GLY A 174 -11.45 0.28 4.79
CA GLY A 174 -11.76 -0.11 6.16
C GLY A 174 -11.00 -1.37 6.61
N ILE A 175 -11.44 -1.91 7.75
CA ILE A 175 -10.90 -3.15 8.34
C ILE A 175 -12.06 -4.09 8.57
N ASP A 176 -11.89 -5.35 8.19
CA ASP A 176 -12.82 -6.43 8.51
C ASP A 176 -12.63 -6.84 9.99
N LEU A 177 -13.48 -6.30 10.86
CA LEU A 177 -13.42 -6.58 12.29
C LEU A 177 -13.71 -8.03 12.62
N ALA A 178 -14.53 -8.73 11.81
CA ALA A 178 -14.81 -10.14 12.02
C ALA A 178 -13.58 -11.01 11.69
N TYR A 179 -12.83 -10.64 10.67
CA TYR A 179 -11.58 -11.32 10.34
C TYR A 179 -10.50 -11.04 11.39
N PHE A 180 -10.34 -9.79 11.84
CA PHE A 180 -9.32 -9.41 12.83
C PHE A 180 -9.76 -9.64 14.28
N ASP A 181 -10.72 -10.52 14.52
CA ASP A 181 -11.11 -10.93 15.87
C ASP A 181 -10.14 -11.97 16.46
N ARG A 182 -10.05 -12.00 17.78
CA ARG A 182 -9.29 -12.98 18.56
C ARG A 182 -10.05 -14.31 18.68
N THR A 183 -10.23 -14.98 17.56
CA THR A 183 -10.91 -16.28 17.55
C THR A 183 -10.10 -17.34 18.32
N PRO A 184 -10.72 -18.43 18.81
CA PRO A 184 -10.01 -19.51 19.49
C PRO A 184 -8.84 -20.08 18.67
N GLU A 185 -8.99 -20.13 17.35
CA GLU A 185 -7.93 -20.58 16.42
C GLU A 185 -6.74 -19.64 16.42
N VAL A 186 -6.98 -18.33 16.25
CA VAL A 186 -5.93 -17.29 16.29
C VAL A 186 -5.20 -17.33 17.62
N MET A 187 -5.93 -17.45 18.75
CA MET A 187 -5.33 -17.51 20.09
C MET A 187 -4.49 -18.78 20.29
N ARG A 188 -4.95 -19.92 19.81
CA ARG A 188 -4.17 -21.17 19.87
C ARG A 188 -2.86 -21.05 19.07
N GLN A 189 -2.88 -20.43 17.90
CA GLN A 189 -1.67 -20.16 17.12
C GLN A 189 -0.77 -19.15 17.82
N ALA A 190 -1.33 -18.10 18.42
CA ALA A 190 -0.56 -17.10 19.16
C ALA A 190 0.21 -17.71 20.35
N GLU A 191 -0.35 -18.72 21.03
CA GLU A 191 0.32 -19.44 22.13
C GLU A 191 1.62 -20.10 21.69
N ILE A 192 1.73 -20.55 20.42
CA ILE A 192 2.96 -21.12 19.89
C ILE A 192 4.09 -20.09 19.93
N TYR A 193 3.79 -18.84 19.64
CA TYR A 193 4.74 -17.72 19.66
C TYR A 193 5.00 -17.20 21.09
N ARG A 194 4.11 -17.50 22.05
CA ARG A 194 4.23 -17.12 23.47
C ARG A 194 4.93 -18.16 24.36
N ARG A 195 5.34 -19.31 23.83
CA ARG A 195 5.89 -20.43 24.61
C ARG A 195 7.04 -20.05 25.55
N ASN A 196 7.84 -19.04 25.21
CA ASN A 196 8.85 -18.51 26.11
C ASN A 196 8.35 -17.18 26.70
N PRO A 197 8.10 -17.08 28.00
CA PRO A 197 7.59 -15.87 28.63
C PRO A 197 8.66 -14.76 28.55
N CYS A 198 8.53 -13.89 27.57
CA CYS A 198 9.32 -12.67 27.42
C CYS A 198 8.45 -11.59 26.81
N PHE A 199 8.76 -10.34 27.12
CA PHE A 199 8.02 -9.21 26.54
C PHE A 199 8.27 -9.14 25.04
N THR A 200 7.21 -9.20 24.24
CA THR A 200 7.28 -9.29 22.78
C THR A 200 6.84 -7.98 22.12
N PHE A 201 7.77 -7.29 21.51
CA PHE A 201 7.48 -6.22 20.56
C PHE A 201 7.19 -6.82 19.20
N CYS A 202 6.16 -6.34 18.50
CA CYS A 202 5.81 -6.78 17.16
C CYS A 202 5.77 -5.61 16.19
N PHE A 203 6.36 -5.79 15.03
CA PHE A 203 6.22 -4.93 13.87
C PHE A 203 5.65 -5.75 12.71
N VAL A 204 4.71 -5.19 11.98
CA VAL A 204 4.14 -5.77 10.77
C VAL A 204 4.21 -4.77 9.62
N GLY A 205 4.86 -5.16 8.53
CA GLY A 205 5.01 -4.32 7.35
C GLY A 205 6.29 -4.63 6.57
N ARG A 206 6.50 -3.92 5.47
CA ARG A 206 7.74 -4.04 4.69
C ARG A 206 8.93 -3.60 5.52
N LEU A 207 10.01 -4.38 5.50
CA LEU A 207 11.25 -4.06 6.20
C LEU A 207 12.11 -3.12 5.36
N VAL A 208 11.75 -1.83 5.39
CA VAL A 208 12.37 -0.77 4.61
C VAL A 208 12.69 0.45 5.49
N ARG A 209 13.54 1.34 4.99
CA ARG A 209 13.98 2.54 5.72
C ARG A 209 12.80 3.46 6.03
N ASP A 210 11.89 3.71 5.08
CA ASP A 210 10.69 4.56 5.26
C ASP A 210 9.76 4.09 6.40
N LYS A 211 9.85 2.80 6.77
CA LYS A 211 9.11 2.21 7.89
C LYS A 211 9.83 2.32 9.25
N GLY A 212 10.98 2.99 9.29
CA GLY A 212 11.75 3.21 10.52
C GLY A 212 12.40 1.93 11.07
N ILE A 213 12.71 0.94 10.21
CA ILE A 213 13.26 -0.34 10.66
C ILE A 213 14.69 -0.19 11.19
N ASN A 214 15.49 0.73 10.61
CA ASN A 214 16.83 0.98 11.12
C ASN A 214 16.79 1.51 12.57
N GLU A 215 15.90 2.44 12.83
CA GLU A 215 15.70 3.06 14.15
C GLU A 215 15.12 2.05 15.14
N LEU A 216 14.14 1.24 14.70
CA LEU A 216 13.52 0.20 15.52
C LEU A 216 14.55 -0.83 15.98
N VAL A 217 15.33 -1.37 15.05
CA VAL A 217 16.35 -2.40 15.35
C VAL A 217 17.44 -1.82 16.23
N SER A 218 17.96 -0.63 15.93
CA SER A 218 18.97 0.03 16.75
C SER A 218 18.47 0.30 18.18
N ALA A 219 17.26 0.80 18.32
CA ALA A 219 16.65 1.05 19.63
C ALA A 219 16.44 -0.26 20.41
N PHE A 220 15.96 -1.32 19.72
CA PHE A 220 15.74 -2.63 20.34
C PHE A 220 17.06 -3.28 20.82
N VAL A 221 18.12 -3.23 20.01
CA VAL A 221 19.44 -3.78 20.40
C VAL A 221 19.96 -3.08 21.65
N ARG A 222 19.79 -1.75 21.75
CA ARG A 222 20.16 -0.99 22.95
C ARG A 222 19.29 -1.38 24.16
N LEU A 223 17.97 -1.44 23.98
CA LEU A 223 17.04 -1.83 25.03
C LEU A 223 17.35 -3.22 25.60
N GLN A 224 17.70 -4.17 24.73
CA GLN A 224 17.96 -5.55 25.10
C GLN A 224 19.25 -5.73 25.94
N GLN A 225 20.17 -4.75 25.92
CA GLN A 225 21.34 -4.74 26.81
C GLN A 225 20.93 -4.51 28.28
N GLU A 226 19.86 -3.76 28.52
CA GLU A 226 19.36 -3.47 29.86
C GLU A 226 18.24 -4.45 30.27
N PHE A 227 17.38 -4.84 29.31
CA PHE A 227 16.22 -5.70 29.53
C PHE A 227 16.32 -6.97 28.68
N THR A 228 17.03 -7.97 29.20
CA THR A 228 17.32 -9.21 28.47
C THR A 228 16.11 -10.09 28.20
N ASN A 229 15.03 -9.94 28.98
CA ASN A 229 13.80 -10.73 28.84
C ASN A 229 12.78 -10.06 27.86
N CYS A 230 13.26 -9.65 26.71
CA CYS A 230 12.41 -9.12 25.63
C CYS A 230 12.86 -9.63 24.26
N ARG A 231 11.94 -9.60 23.30
CA ARG A 231 12.20 -9.95 21.90
C ARG A 231 11.48 -9.01 20.95
N LEU A 232 12.01 -8.90 19.74
CA LEU A 232 11.41 -8.17 18.63
C LEU A 232 10.98 -9.17 17.54
N CYS A 233 9.69 -9.22 17.23
CA CYS A 233 9.11 -9.99 16.14
C CYS A 233 8.89 -9.07 14.94
N LEU A 234 9.51 -9.38 13.80
CA LEU A 234 9.41 -8.63 12.55
C LEU A 234 8.66 -9.48 11.51
N VAL A 235 7.48 -9.03 11.12
CA VAL A 235 6.61 -9.73 10.14
C VAL A 235 6.55 -8.90 8.86
N GLY A 236 6.98 -9.50 7.74
CA GLY A 236 7.06 -8.90 6.41
C GLY A 236 8.41 -9.08 5.78
N ASP A 237 8.54 -8.69 4.51
CA ASP A 237 9.76 -8.90 3.73
C ASP A 237 10.58 -7.63 3.55
N PHE A 238 11.85 -7.84 3.23
CA PHE A 238 12.75 -6.80 2.74
C PHE A 238 12.35 -6.34 1.33
N GLU A 239 12.63 -5.10 1.02
CA GLU A 239 12.46 -4.53 -0.32
C GLU A 239 13.76 -3.83 -0.75
N ALA A 240 14.76 -4.67 -1.09
CA ALA A 240 16.14 -4.24 -1.32
C ALA A 240 16.32 -3.25 -2.49
N GLU A 241 15.44 -3.32 -3.51
CA GLU A 241 15.60 -2.52 -4.74
C GLU A 241 15.14 -1.07 -4.59
N LEU A 242 14.18 -0.79 -3.73
CA LEU A 242 13.53 0.51 -3.67
C LEU A 242 13.93 1.36 -2.46
N ASP A 243 13.98 0.76 -1.29
CA ASP A 243 14.25 1.46 -0.03
C ASP A 243 14.90 0.52 1.00
N PRO A 244 16.13 0.02 0.75
CA PRO A 244 16.77 -0.95 1.61
C PRO A 244 17.09 -0.40 3.00
N VAL A 245 17.00 -1.26 4.02
CA VAL A 245 17.59 -1.03 5.33
C VAL A 245 19.13 -0.98 5.24
N THR A 246 19.79 -0.46 6.26
CA THR A 246 21.26 -0.48 6.30
C THR A 246 21.79 -1.92 6.42
N PRO A 247 23.02 -2.19 5.91
CA PRO A 247 23.65 -3.51 6.08
C PRO A 247 23.76 -3.95 7.54
N GLU A 248 24.06 -3.03 8.44
CA GLU A 248 24.11 -3.27 9.88
C GLU A 248 22.75 -3.72 10.43
N THR A 249 21.67 -3.02 10.05
CA THR A 249 20.31 -3.40 10.43
C THR A 249 19.94 -4.79 9.93
N ALA A 250 20.27 -5.09 8.66
CA ALA A 250 20.01 -6.41 8.09
C ALA A 250 20.80 -7.50 8.83
N GLU A 251 22.05 -7.24 9.19
CA GLU A 251 22.87 -8.16 9.99
C GLU A 251 22.26 -8.43 11.37
N HIS A 252 21.81 -7.37 12.08
CA HIS A 252 21.13 -7.55 13.36
C HIS A 252 19.84 -8.35 13.22
N ILE A 253 19.03 -8.11 12.19
CA ILE A 253 17.79 -8.86 11.95
C ILE A 253 18.08 -10.36 11.79
N HIS A 254 19.15 -10.72 11.10
CA HIS A 254 19.46 -12.13 10.83
C HIS A 254 20.26 -12.82 11.96
N LYS A 255 21.08 -12.08 12.71
CA LYS A 255 22.01 -12.70 13.66
C LYS A 255 21.66 -12.49 15.13
N HIS A 256 20.88 -11.46 15.46
CA HIS A 256 20.58 -11.14 16.87
C HIS A 256 19.59 -12.16 17.46
N PRO A 257 19.91 -12.85 18.56
CA PRO A 257 19.12 -13.97 19.09
C PRO A 257 17.72 -13.58 19.55
N ALA A 258 17.54 -12.32 20.00
CA ALA A 258 16.26 -11.80 20.47
C ALA A 258 15.42 -11.14 19.34
N ILE A 259 15.92 -11.07 18.09
CA ILE A 259 15.12 -10.62 16.93
C ILE A 259 14.63 -11.84 16.16
N LYS A 260 13.33 -11.91 15.94
CA LYS A 260 12.66 -12.98 15.19
C LYS A 260 12.12 -12.43 13.88
N PHE A 261 12.83 -12.72 12.81
CA PHE A 261 12.39 -12.42 11.45
C PHE A 261 11.48 -13.52 10.95
N MET A 262 10.22 -13.19 10.68
CA MET A 262 9.18 -14.15 10.31
C MET A 262 8.93 -14.19 8.79
N GLY A 263 9.52 -13.25 8.01
CA GLY A 263 9.22 -13.11 6.61
C GLY A 263 7.78 -12.69 6.32
N TRP A 264 7.38 -12.81 5.07
CA TRP A 264 5.99 -12.59 4.67
C TRP A 264 5.05 -13.64 5.30
N GLN A 265 3.95 -13.17 5.86
CA GLN A 265 2.90 -14.02 6.42
C GLN A 265 1.56 -13.66 5.81
N GLU A 266 0.80 -14.66 5.39
CA GLU A 266 -0.56 -14.47 4.85
C GLU A 266 -1.53 -14.08 5.97
N ASP A 267 -1.39 -14.70 7.14
CA ASP A 267 -2.14 -14.37 8.35
C ASP A 267 -1.24 -13.77 9.42
N ILE A 268 -1.42 -12.49 9.68
CA ILE A 268 -0.65 -11.74 10.68
C ILE A 268 -1.29 -11.75 12.08
N ARG A 269 -2.54 -12.20 12.20
CA ARG A 269 -3.32 -12.17 13.45
C ARG A 269 -2.65 -12.92 14.61
N PRO A 270 -2.07 -14.12 14.41
CA PRO A 270 -1.40 -14.83 15.51
C PRO A 270 -0.20 -14.05 16.07
N PHE A 271 0.53 -13.33 15.23
CA PHE A 271 1.69 -12.51 15.66
C PHE A 271 1.24 -11.28 16.43
N LEU A 272 0.19 -10.60 15.96
CA LEU A 272 -0.42 -9.47 16.66
C LEU A 272 -1.01 -9.90 18.01
N ALA A 273 -1.73 -11.04 18.04
CA ALA A 273 -2.30 -11.59 19.25
C ALA A 273 -1.27 -12.09 20.26
N ALA A 274 -0.08 -12.51 19.79
CA ALA A 274 1.02 -12.95 20.64
C ALA A 274 1.87 -11.80 21.20
N ALA A 275 1.76 -10.59 20.66
CA ALA A 275 2.55 -9.44 21.06
C ALA A 275 2.01 -8.78 22.35
N ASP A 276 2.95 -8.23 23.13
CA ASP A 276 2.64 -7.38 24.29
C ASP A 276 2.58 -5.90 23.87
N ALA A 277 3.37 -5.53 22.86
CA ALA A 277 3.36 -4.18 22.28
C ALA A 277 3.54 -4.21 20.76
N PHE A 278 2.71 -3.45 20.04
CA PHE A 278 2.89 -3.18 18.62
C PHE A 278 3.74 -1.92 18.43
N VAL A 279 4.78 -2.00 17.60
CA VAL A 279 5.73 -0.91 17.36
C VAL A 279 5.66 -0.47 15.91
N PHE A 280 5.42 0.83 15.67
CA PHE A 280 5.22 1.33 14.33
C PHE A 280 5.91 2.70 14.09
N PRO A 281 7.24 2.72 13.91
CA PRO A 281 8.02 3.95 13.78
C PRO A 281 8.05 4.52 12.36
N SER A 282 7.00 4.29 11.58
CA SER A 282 6.94 4.68 10.17
C SER A 282 7.04 6.19 9.96
N TYR A 283 7.90 6.63 9.08
CA TYR A 283 8.04 8.04 8.68
C TYR A 283 6.93 8.52 7.75
N ARG A 284 6.27 7.60 7.05
CA ARG A 284 5.34 7.94 5.98
C ARG A 284 4.23 6.92 5.83
N GLU A 285 2.98 7.40 5.98
CA GLU A 285 1.77 6.61 5.76
C GLU A 285 0.70 7.39 4.99
N GLY A 286 -0.15 6.66 4.30
CA GLY A 286 -1.44 7.16 3.85
C GLY A 286 -2.44 7.07 4.99
N PHE A 287 -2.92 5.84 5.22
CA PHE A 287 -3.66 5.43 6.40
C PHE A 287 -3.14 4.05 6.83
N PRO A 288 -2.47 3.93 7.98
CA PRO A 288 -1.82 2.68 8.36
C PRO A 288 -2.83 1.64 8.86
N ASN A 289 -3.31 0.79 7.97
CA ASN A 289 -4.28 -0.27 8.29
C ASN A 289 -3.83 -1.16 9.45
N VAL A 290 -2.53 -1.47 9.50
CA VAL A 290 -1.95 -2.36 10.50
C VAL A 290 -2.14 -1.88 11.96
N ILE A 291 -2.35 -0.58 12.18
CA ILE A 291 -2.67 -0.04 13.52
C ILE A 291 -4.11 -0.35 13.92
N LEU A 292 -5.00 -0.55 12.95
CA LEU A 292 -6.42 -0.88 13.19
C LEU A 292 -6.67 -2.39 13.24
N GLN A 293 -5.76 -3.18 12.73
CA GLN A 293 -5.75 -4.64 12.75
C GLN A 293 -5.34 -5.18 14.11
#